data_9289d4ca38697b5768cc2f8a59d1fc14
#
_entry.id   9289d4ca38697b5768cc2f8a59d1fc14
#
_cell.length_a   1.000
_cell.length_b   1.000
_cell.length_c   1.000
_cell.angle_alpha   90.00
_cell.angle_beta   90.00
_cell.angle_gamma   90.00
#
_symmetry.space_group_name_H-M   'P 1'
#
loop_
_entity.id
_entity.type
_entity.pdbx_description
1 polymer ?
#
loop_
_entity_poly.entity_id
_entity_poly.type
_entity_poly.pdbx_seq_one_letter_code
_entity_poly.pdbx_strand_id
1 'polypeptide(L)'
;MIPTPDKLGEMTQIVSSQIRSIEDLRGPAGRLEALLNTGREDAPYAALVCHPHPAGGGTMHNKVVYHAMKAFSSFGLPVLRFNFRSVGLSEGEHDDGLGEQEDVKAALDWLENSFHLPMIFAGFSFGSNVGLRACCGDDRVKGLVGLGLPVHAEGRDYSYGFLPKCTAPKLFVSGDHDQYGPREMVESVFERAPEPKRLAWIAGADHFFQGTADSPGAKLGLMQEEIRSWLRSEFVLS
;
A
#
# COMPACT_ATOMS: atom_id res chain seq x y z
N MET A 1 -53.03 -11.76 -24.01
CA MET A 1 -52.38 -10.87 -23.04
C MET A 1 -50.94 -11.33 -22.96
N ILE A 2 -50.05 -10.62 -23.66
CA ILE A 2 -48.61 -10.92 -23.77
C ILE A 2 -47.92 -10.14 -22.64
N PRO A 3 -47.09 -10.73 -21.77
CA PRO A 3 -46.34 -9.98 -20.77
C PRO A 3 -45.13 -9.29 -21.44
N THR A 4 -45.01 -8.00 -21.15
CA THR A 4 -43.88 -7.15 -21.55
C THR A 4 -42.58 -7.59 -20.91
N PRO A 5 -41.44 -7.53 -21.64
CA PRO A 5 -40.11 -7.76 -21.07
C PRO A 5 -39.59 -6.43 -20.54
N ASP A 6 -39.59 -6.28 -19.22
CA ASP A 6 -38.86 -5.19 -18.57
C ASP A 6 -38.03 -5.75 -17.45
N LYS A 7 -36.78 -6.08 -17.78
CA LYS A 7 -35.61 -6.22 -16.89
C LYS A 7 -34.36 -6.15 -17.77
N LEU A 8 -34.10 -4.96 -18.31
CA LEU A 8 -32.75 -4.61 -18.74
C LEU A 8 -31.90 -4.50 -17.48
N GLY A 9 -31.04 -5.50 -17.32
CA GLY A 9 -30.08 -5.54 -16.24
C GLY A 9 -29.22 -4.28 -16.21
N GLU A 10 -28.97 -3.79 -15.02
CA GLU A 10 -27.95 -2.80 -14.74
C GLU A 10 -26.62 -3.31 -15.28
N MET A 11 -26.23 -2.77 -16.43
CA MET A 11 -24.87 -2.89 -16.92
C MET A 11 -23.98 -2.11 -15.95
N THR A 12 -23.36 -2.81 -15.02
CA THR A 12 -22.23 -2.30 -14.27
C THR A 12 -21.18 -1.85 -15.30
N GLN A 13 -21.06 -0.55 -15.51
CA GLN A 13 -19.99 0.00 -16.33
C GLN A 13 -18.67 -0.41 -15.68
N ILE A 14 -17.95 -1.31 -16.32
CA ILE A 14 -16.55 -1.56 -16.01
C ILE A 14 -15.81 -0.30 -16.42
N VAL A 15 -15.64 0.63 -15.50
CA VAL A 15 -14.77 1.79 -15.71
C VAL A 15 -13.35 1.24 -15.82
N SER A 16 -12.83 1.21 -17.02
CA SER A 16 -11.44 0.82 -17.23
C SER A 16 -10.55 1.86 -16.53
N SER A 17 -9.93 1.47 -15.42
CA SER A 17 -8.95 2.28 -14.73
C SER A 17 -7.83 2.66 -15.72
N GLN A 18 -7.71 3.96 -16.03
CA GLN A 18 -6.63 4.48 -16.83
C GLN A 18 -5.41 4.73 -15.95
N ILE A 19 -4.22 4.53 -16.50
CA ILE A 19 -2.96 4.89 -15.84
C ILE A 19 -2.50 6.22 -16.44
N ARG A 20 -2.20 7.20 -15.56
CA ARG A 20 -1.70 8.51 -15.94
C ARG A 20 -0.36 8.79 -15.25
N SER A 21 0.60 9.33 -15.97
CA SER A 21 1.80 9.94 -15.41
C SER A 21 1.45 11.24 -14.70
N ILE A 22 2.02 11.47 -13.53
CA ILE A 22 1.83 12.67 -12.74
C ILE A 22 3.11 13.49 -12.79
N GLU A 23 3.01 14.68 -13.37
CA GLU A 23 4.18 15.54 -13.63
C GLU A 23 4.39 16.63 -12.54
N ASP A 24 3.38 16.88 -11.73
CA ASP A 24 3.34 17.97 -10.75
C ASP A 24 3.51 17.51 -9.28
N LEU A 25 3.74 16.23 -9.02
CA LEU A 25 4.07 15.75 -7.69
C LEU A 25 5.49 16.19 -7.31
N ARG A 26 5.58 16.96 -6.22
CA ARG A 26 6.85 17.48 -5.70
C ARG A 26 6.97 17.24 -4.20
N GLY A 27 8.08 16.60 -3.82
CA GLY A 27 8.53 16.52 -2.44
C GLY A 27 9.54 17.65 -2.11
N PRO A 28 10.01 17.70 -0.87
CA PRO A 28 11.01 18.71 -0.47
C PRO A 28 12.34 18.62 -1.21
N ALA A 29 12.69 17.43 -1.71
CA ALA A 29 13.93 17.20 -2.47
C ALA A 29 13.78 17.44 -3.98
N GLY A 30 12.58 17.79 -4.48
CA GLY A 30 12.30 18.03 -5.88
C GLY A 30 11.13 17.22 -6.43
N ARG A 31 11.11 16.98 -7.75
CA ARG A 31 10.07 16.23 -8.43
C ARG A 31 10.10 14.75 -8.04
N LEU A 32 8.92 14.18 -7.85
CA LEU A 32 8.75 12.74 -7.64
C LEU A 32 8.02 12.14 -8.86
N GLU A 33 8.62 11.11 -9.43
CA GLU A 33 8.03 10.33 -10.53
C GLU A 33 6.86 9.52 -10.00
N ALA A 34 5.66 9.69 -10.59
CA ALA A 34 4.46 9.05 -10.07
C ALA A 34 3.49 8.60 -11.16
N LEU A 35 2.71 7.59 -10.83
CA LEU A 35 1.63 7.04 -11.65
C LEU A 35 0.34 7.01 -10.84
N LEU A 36 -0.72 7.52 -11.43
CA LEU A 36 -2.07 7.44 -10.92
C LEU A 36 -2.88 6.39 -11.71
N ASN A 37 -3.37 5.37 -11.05
CA ASN A 37 -4.48 4.58 -11.56
C ASN A 37 -5.76 5.34 -11.22
N THR A 38 -6.49 5.81 -12.21
CA THR A 38 -7.72 6.59 -11.99
C THR A 38 -8.80 5.69 -11.37
N GLY A 39 -9.51 6.24 -10.41
CA GLY A 39 -10.68 5.59 -9.81
C GLY A 39 -11.98 5.95 -10.52
N ARG A 40 -13.10 5.56 -9.92
CA ARG A 40 -14.43 6.02 -10.29
C ARG A 40 -14.71 7.40 -9.68
N GLU A 41 -15.63 8.17 -10.25
CA GLU A 41 -15.94 9.53 -9.79
C GLU A 41 -16.51 9.57 -8.36
N ASP A 42 -17.27 8.54 -7.97
CA ASP A 42 -17.88 8.39 -6.65
C ASP A 42 -17.05 7.53 -5.68
N ALA A 43 -15.75 7.43 -5.91
CA ALA A 43 -14.85 6.68 -5.03
C ALA A 43 -14.91 7.25 -3.59
N PRO A 44 -15.10 6.41 -2.56
CA PRO A 44 -15.19 6.90 -1.18
C PRO A 44 -13.83 7.17 -0.52
N TYR A 45 -12.75 6.68 -1.09
CA TYR A 45 -11.37 6.81 -0.62
C TYR A 45 -10.41 6.95 -1.80
N ALA A 46 -9.25 7.55 -1.54
CA ALA A 46 -8.07 7.43 -2.38
C ALA A 46 -7.04 6.50 -1.73
N ALA A 47 -6.11 5.94 -2.50
CA ALA A 47 -5.06 5.08 -1.96
C ALA A 47 -3.67 5.55 -2.37
N LEU A 48 -2.70 5.40 -1.46
CA LEU A 48 -1.28 5.62 -1.70
C LEU A 48 -0.53 4.30 -1.50
N VAL A 49 0.34 3.93 -2.45
CA VAL A 49 1.14 2.69 -2.34
C VAL A 49 2.62 3.00 -2.52
N CYS A 50 3.42 2.66 -1.50
CA CYS A 50 4.87 2.90 -1.47
C CYS A 50 5.69 1.64 -1.73
N HIS A 51 6.80 1.80 -2.45
CA HIS A 51 7.67 0.73 -2.90
C HIS A 51 8.76 0.33 -1.87
N PRO A 52 9.42 -0.84 -2.05
CA PRO A 52 10.48 -1.29 -1.16
C PRO A 52 11.76 -0.48 -1.32
N HIS A 53 12.82 -0.88 -0.61
CA HIS A 53 14.05 -0.12 -0.44
C HIS A 53 14.71 0.30 -1.78
N PRO A 54 15.00 1.61 -1.96
CA PRO A 54 15.66 2.15 -3.15
C PRO A 54 16.96 1.42 -3.51
N ALA A 55 17.88 1.27 -2.58
CA ALA A 55 19.16 0.60 -2.81
C ALA A 55 19.05 -0.91 -3.09
N GLY A 56 17.89 -1.51 -2.86
CA GLY A 56 17.56 -2.89 -3.27
C GLY A 56 16.88 -2.99 -4.64
N GLY A 57 16.89 -1.92 -5.43
CA GLY A 57 16.21 -1.85 -6.73
C GLY A 57 14.69 -1.67 -6.61
N GLY A 58 14.21 -1.18 -5.46
CA GLY A 58 12.81 -0.87 -5.25
C GLY A 58 12.34 0.27 -6.15
N THR A 59 11.18 0.07 -6.79
CA THR A 59 10.49 1.08 -7.61
C THR A 59 8.98 0.91 -7.49
N MET A 60 8.23 1.92 -7.91
CA MET A 60 6.76 1.86 -7.99
C MET A 60 6.23 0.76 -8.94
N HIS A 61 7.10 0.14 -9.75
CA HIS A 61 6.79 -0.98 -10.64
C HIS A 61 7.00 -2.35 -9.99
N ASN A 62 7.45 -2.41 -8.73
CA ASN A 62 7.61 -3.67 -8.00
C ASN A 62 6.32 -4.51 -8.03
N LYS A 63 6.44 -5.83 -8.16
CA LYS A 63 5.28 -6.74 -8.29
C LYS A 63 4.34 -6.67 -7.08
N VAL A 64 4.88 -6.56 -5.86
CA VAL A 64 4.06 -6.43 -4.63
C VAL A 64 3.26 -5.13 -4.67
N VAL A 65 3.92 -4.00 -5.01
CA VAL A 65 3.30 -2.69 -5.19
C VAL A 65 2.18 -2.74 -6.25
N TYR A 66 2.44 -3.40 -7.37
CA TYR A 66 1.46 -3.57 -8.43
C TYR A 66 0.23 -4.37 -7.97
N HIS A 67 0.42 -5.48 -7.25
CA HIS A 67 -0.69 -6.27 -6.72
C HIS A 67 -1.45 -5.54 -5.60
N ALA A 68 -0.78 -4.77 -4.75
CA ALA A 68 -1.44 -3.90 -3.77
C ALA A 68 -2.30 -2.84 -4.47
N MET A 69 -1.76 -2.15 -5.48
CA MET A 69 -2.52 -1.22 -6.31
C MET A 69 -3.76 -1.89 -6.92
N LYS A 70 -3.63 -3.10 -7.47
CA LYS A 70 -4.78 -3.84 -8.04
C LYS A 70 -5.86 -4.15 -7.00
N ALA A 71 -5.48 -4.41 -5.75
CA ALA A 71 -6.45 -4.64 -4.67
C ALA A 71 -7.34 -3.40 -4.48
N PHE A 72 -6.77 -2.22 -4.37
CA PHE A 72 -7.50 -0.96 -4.23
C PHE A 72 -8.30 -0.60 -5.48
N SER A 73 -7.67 -0.69 -6.66
CA SER A 73 -8.33 -0.39 -7.94
C SER A 73 -9.53 -1.29 -8.23
N SER A 74 -9.57 -2.51 -7.67
CA SER A 74 -10.73 -3.40 -7.84
C SER A 74 -12.00 -2.89 -7.16
N PHE A 75 -11.89 -1.93 -6.25
CA PHE A 75 -13.00 -1.21 -5.64
C PHE A 75 -13.25 0.16 -6.29
N GLY A 76 -12.61 0.44 -7.42
CA GLY A 76 -12.73 1.72 -8.11
C GLY A 76 -12.04 2.88 -7.40
N LEU A 77 -11.12 2.63 -6.47
CA LEU A 77 -10.38 3.70 -5.81
C LEU A 77 -9.30 4.28 -6.73
N PRO A 78 -9.09 5.60 -6.77
CA PRO A 78 -7.88 6.17 -7.36
C PRO A 78 -6.67 5.76 -6.52
N VAL A 79 -5.59 5.30 -7.19
CA VAL A 79 -4.39 4.79 -6.53
C VAL A 79 -3.16 5.48 -7.05
N LEU A 80 -2.48 6.23 -6.20
CA LEU A 80 -1.20 6.84 -6.47
C LEU A 80 -0.06 5.90 -6.07
N ARG A 81 0.90 5.72 -6.97
CA ARG A 81 2.20 5.09 -6.73
C ARG A 81 3.27 6.05 -7.19
N PHE A 82 4.34 6.17 -6.46
CA PHE A 82 5.46 7.03 -6.82
C PHE A 82 6.80 6.38 -6.53
N ASN A 83 7.84 6.87 -7.14
CA ASN A 83 9.22 6.55 -6.82
C ASN A 83 9.72 7.52 -5.74
N PHE A 84 10.24 6.99 -4.63
CA PHE A 84 10.93 7.78 -3.62
C PHE A 84 12.07 8.57 -4.25
N ARG A 85 12.52 9.64 -3.59
CA ARG A 85 13.73 10.37 -3.97
C ARG A 85 14.86 9.42 -4.34
N SER A 86 15.76 9.82 -5.23
CA SER A 86 16.84 9.01 -5.81
C SER A 86 16.45 7.84 -6.71
N VAL A 87 15.17 7.57 -6.93
CA VAL A 87 14.70 6.42 -7.72
C VAL A 87 14.08 6.87 -9.05
N GLY A 88 14.48 6.26 -10.16
CA GLY A 88 13.94 6.55 -11.49
C GLY A 88 14.16 8.02 -11.88
N LEU A 89 13.05 8.72 -12.17
CA LEU A 89 13.07 10.15 -12.50
C LEU A 89 12.80 11.05 -11.30
N SER A 90 12.70 10.50 -10.08
CA SER A 90 12.58 11.30 -8.85
C SER A 90 13.90 11.97 -8.50
N GLU A 91 13.82 13.26 -8.17
CA GLU A 91 14.95 14.07 -7.76
C GLU A 91 15.33 13.82 -6.28
N GLY A 92 16.51 14.30 -5.88
CA GLY A 92 17.04 14.18 -4.53
C GLY A 92 17.89 12.93 -4.31
N GLU A 93 18.37 12.76 -3.08
CA GLU A 93 19.21 11.66 -2.65
C GLU A 93 18.50 10.83 -1.56
N HIS A 94 18.83 9.55 -1.49
CA HIS A 94 18.32 8.66 -0.45
C HIS A 94 18.74 9.14 0.94
N ASP A 95 17.81 9.18 1.90
CA ASP A 95 17.99 9.75 3.22
C ASP A 95 17.55 8.79 4.35
N ASP A 96 17.89 7.52 4.17
CA ASP A 96 17.68 6.43 5.15
C ASP A 96 16.29 6.41 5.81
N GLY A 97 15.28 6.83 5.06
CA GLY A 97 13.88 6.84 5.49
C GLY A 97 13.42 8.14 6.17
N LEU A 98 14.31 9.10 6.42
CA LEU A 98 13.91 10.38 6.99
C LEU A 98 13.28 11.28 5.92
N GLY A 99 14.01 11.53 4.86
CA GLY A 99 13.50 12.31 3.75
C GLY A 99 12.37 11.61 2.99
N GLU A 100 12.40 10.29 2.91
CA GLU A 100 11.34 9.51 2.27
C GLU A 100 9.99 9.61 3.01
N GLN A 101 9.98 9.88 4.32
CA GLN A 101 8.74 10.22 5.03
C GLN A 101 8.13 11.53 4.52
N GLU A 102 8.96 12.51 4.21
CA GLU A 102 8.48 13.78 3.63
C GLU A 102 7.96 13.59 2.19
N ASP A 103 8.53 12.65 1.42
CA ASP A 103 8.00 12.28 0.11
C ASP A 103 6.61 11.66 0.24
N VAL A 104 6.39 10.80 1.25
CA VAL A 104 5.06 10.23 1.55
C VAL A 104 4.05 11.33 1.89
N LYS A 105 4.43 12.29 2.74
CA LYS A 105 3.55 13.42 3.10
C LYS A 105 3.19 14.26 1.87
N ALA A 106 4.17 14.55 1.01
CA ALA A 106 3.93 15.27 -0.23
C ALA A 106 2.96 14.52 -1.17
N ALA A 107 3.05 13.18 -1.22
CA ALA A 107 2.12 12.36 -1.98
C ALA A 107 0.70 12.37 -1.39
N LEU A 108 0.56 12.38 -0.05
CA LEU A 108 -0.72 12.57 0.63
C LEU A 108 -1.31 13.95 0.36
N ASP A 109 -0.51 15.00 0.40
CA ASP A 109 -0.94 16.38 0.09
C ASP A 109 -1.42 16.49 -1.36
N TRP A 110 -0.72 15.85 -2.29
CA TRP A 110 -1.13 15.82 -3.69
C TRP A 110 -2.48 15.10 -3.88
N LEU A 111 -2.68 13.96 -3.21
CA LEU A 111 -3.95 13.22 -3.24
C LEU A 111 -5.09 14.04 -2.64
N GLU A 112 -4.86 14.69 -1.50
CA GLU A 112 -5.86 15.57 -0.86
C GLU A 112 -6.28 16.69 -1.80
N ASN A 113 -5.31 17.39 -2.40
CA ASN A 113 -5.58 18.51 -3.32
C ASN A 113 -6.29 18.05 -4.61
N SER A 114 -6.05 16.80 -5.05
CA SER A 114 -6.61 16.27 -6.30
C SER A 114 -8.01 15.68 -6.15
N PHE A 115 -8.31 15.06 -5.00
CA PHE A 115 -9.53 14.27 -4.81
C PHE A 115 -10.39 14.71 -3.63
N HIS A 116 -9.83 15.37 -2.61
CA HIS A 116 -10.51 15.72 -1.36
C HIS A 116 -11.19 14.52 -0.69
N LEU A 117 -10.55 13.35 -0.74
CA LEU A 117 -11.04 12.09 -0.20
C LEU A 117 -10.20 11.63 0.98
N PRO A 118 -10.79 10.94 1.96
CA PRO A 118 -10.01 10.21 2.96
C PRO A 118 -9.15 9.15 2.27
N MET A 119 -8.00 8.83 2.86
CA MET A 119 -6.98 8.01 2.21
C MET A 119 -6.75 6.70 2.95
N ILE A 120 -6.35 5.67 2.19
CA ILE A 120 -5.84 4.41 2.71
C ILE A 120 -4.40 4.26 2.21
N PHE A 121 -3.49 4.06 3.14
CA PHE A 121 -2.07 3.85 2.84
C PHE A 121 -1.74 2.37 2.74
N ALA A 122 -0.87 2.01 1.80
CA ALA A 122 -0.18 0.73 1.76
C ALA A 122 1.31 0.92 1.45
N GLY A 123 2.17 0.10 2.06
CA GLY A 123 3.59 0.10 1.75
C GLY A 123 4.17 -1.30 1.80
N PHE A 124 5.21 -1.54 1.00
CA PHE A 124 5.94 -2.80 1.00
C PHE A 124 7.36 -2.61 1.53
N SER A 125 7.77 -3.50 2.45
CA SER A 125 9.13 -3.53 3.00
C SER A 125 9.55 -2.15 3.57
N PHE A 126 10.63 -1.56 3.11
CA PHE A 126 11.05 -0.19 3.45
C PHE A 126 9.89 0.80 3.35
N GLY A 127 9.12 0.76 2.24
CA GLY A 127 7.95 1.61 2.05
C GLY A 127 6.87 1.38 3.12
N SER A 128 6.77 0.17 3.70
CA SER A 128 5.86 -0.07 4.81
C SER A 128 6.33 0.64 6.09
N ASN A 129 7.60 0.54 6.45
CA ASN A 129 8.14 1.19 7.65
C ASN A 129 8.07 2.71 7.56
N VAL A 130 8.58 3.28 6.47
CA VAL A 130 8.62 4.73 6.22
C VAL A 130 7.22 5.31 6.13
N GLY A 131 6.36 4.68 5.34
CA GLY A 131 5.03 5.19 5.11
C GLY A 131 4.09 5.02 6.30
N LEU A 132 4.13 3.88 7.02
CA LEU A 132 3.37 3.72 8.26
C LEU A 132 3.75 4.81 9.28
N ARG A 133 5.04 5.16 9.38
CA ARG A 133 5.52 6.21 10.26
C ARG A 133 5.04 7.59 9.82
N ALA A 134 5.09 7.91 8.52
CA ALA A 134 4.63 9.18 7.98
C ALA A 134 3.11 9.36 8.11
N CYS A 135 2.35 8.28 7.93
CA CYS A 135 0.88 8.29 7.98
C CYS A 135 0.31 8.19 9.40
N CYS A 136 1.14 7.77 10.38
CA CYS A 136 0.69 7.59 11.77
C CYS A 136 0.29 8.93 12.40
N GLY A 137 -0.99 9.08 12.72
CA GLY A 137 -1.53 10.32 13.29
C GLY A 137 -1.92 11.39 12.26
N ASP A 138 -1.85 11.09 10.97
CA ASP A 138 -2.44 11.94 9.93
C ASP A 138 -3.95 11.65 9.82
N ASP A 139 -4.77 12.62 10.19
CA ASP A 139 -6.23 12.48 10.23
C ASP A 139 -6.88 12.20 8.87
N ARG A 140 -6.18 12.46 7.78
CA ARG A 140 -6.64 12.15 6.40
C ARG A 140 -6.54 10.65 6.11
N VAL A 141 -5.63 9.93 6.79
CA VAL A 141 -5.37 8.50 6.57
C VAL A 141 -6.27 7.68 7.48
N LYS A 142 -7.23 6.98 6.88
CA LYS A 142 -8.24 6.18 7.59
C LYS A 142 -7.89 4.71 7.71
N GLY A 143 -6.87 4.24 7.02
CA GLY A 143 -6.43 2.86 7.08
C GLY A 143 -4.97 2.68 6.67
N LEU A 144 -4.30 1.71 7.28
CA LEU A 144 -2.88 1.45 7.13
C LEU A 144 -2.63 -0.01 6.75
N VAL A 145 -1.90 -0.24 5.66
CA VAL A 145 -1.51 -1.59 5.22
C VAL A 145 0.01 -1.71 5.16
N GLY A 146 0.57 -2.59 5.96
CA GLY A 146 1.99 -2.95 5.94
C GLY A 146 2.20 -4.32 5.30
N LEU A 147 2.95 -4.38 4.21
CA LEU A 147 3.26 -5.61 3.47
C LEU A 147 4.73 -5.96 3.68
N GLY A 148 5.02 -7.20 4.09
CA GLY A 148 6.36 -7.67 4.35
C GLY A 148 7.13 -6.71 5.27
N LEU A 149 6.68 -6.58 6.52
CA LEU A 149 7.29 -5.64 7.47
C LEU A 149 8.75 -6.01 7.73
N PRO A 150 9.72 -5.17 7.34
CA PRO A 150 11.11 -5.43 7.65
C PRO A 150 11.36 -5.13 9.12
N VAL A 151 11.84 -6.10 9.86
CA VAL A 151 12.20 -5.95 11.28
C VAL A 151 13.69 -6.26 11.48
N HIS A 152 14.23 -7.12 10.63
CA HIS A 152 15.63 -7.51 10.66
C HIS A 152 16.27 -7.37 9.28
N ALA A 153 17.23 -6.47 9.14
CA ALA A 153 18.06 -6.36 7.94
C ALA A 153 19.46 -5.88 8.34
N GLU A 154 20.49 -6.54 7.84
CA GLU A 154 21.88 -6.20 8.16
C GLU A 154 22.19 -4.75 7.77
N GLY A 155 22.75 -3.98 8.71
CA GLY A 155 23.11 -2.58 8.52
C GLY A 155 21.93 -1.59 8.45
N ARG A 156 20.71 -2.02 8.81
CA ARG A 156 19.51 -1.16 8.80
C ARG A 156 18.69 -1.37 10.07
N ASP A 157 18.23 -0.27 10.65
CA ASP A 157 17.32 -0.29 11.79
C ASP A 157 15.89 0.05 11.36
N TYR A 158 14.97 -0.91 11.52
CA TYR A 158 13.55 -0.73 11.28
C TYR A 158 12.78 -0.65 12.62
N SER A 159 12.68 0.55 13.15
CA SER A 159 11.96 0.79 14.40
C SER A 159 10.47 1.03 14.16
N TYR A 160 9.64 0.42 15.00
CA TYR A 160 8.17 0.57 15.03
C TYR A 160 7.67 1.22 16.33
N GLY A 161 8.53 1.96 17.04
CA GLY A 161 8.19 2.63 18.29
C GLY A 161 7.06 3.68 18.19
N PHE A 162 6.67 4.07 16.98
CA PHE A 162 5.55 4.97 16.71
C PHE A 162 4.18 4.27 16.73
N LEU A 163 4.12 2.95 16.46
CA LEU A 163 2.87 2.19 16.30
C LEU A 163 1.89 2.32 17.46
N PRO A 164 2.30 2.38 18.75
CA PRO A 164 1.35 2.55 19.86
C PRO A 164 0.49 3.81 19.77
N LYS A 165 0.87 4.78 18.94
CA LYS A 165 0.12 6.03 18.72
C LYS A 165 -0.79 5.98 17.48
N CYS A 166 -0.70 4.92 16.67
CA CYS A 166 -1.44 4.78 15.41
C CYS A 166 -2.82 4.17 15.69
N THR A 167 -3.84 4.99 15.82
CA THR A 167 -5.21 4.55 16.12
C THR A 167 -6.02 4.10 14.90
N ALA A 168 -5.63 4.50 13.67
CA ALA A 168 -6.30 4.05 12.46
C ALA A 168 -6.29 2.52 12.32
N PRO A 169 -7.34 1.90 11.76
CA PRO A 169 -7.38 0.48 11.40
C PRO A 169 -6.15 0.07 10.60
N LYS A 170 -5.58 -1.08 10.93
CA LYS A 170 -4.36 -1.54 10.25
C LYS A 170 -4.37 -3.02 9.92
N LEU A 171 -3.84 -3.34 8.73
CA LEU A 171 -3.59 -4.69 8.26
C LEU A 171 -2.08 -4.88 8.05
N PHE A 172 -1.52 -5.93 8.62
CA PHE A 172 -0.18 -6.41 8.28
C PHE A 172 -0.28 -7.74 7.55
N VAL A 173 0.45 -7.88 6.44
CA VAL A 173 0.52 -9.11 5.65
C VAL A 173 1.99 -9.47 5.45
N SER A 174 2.39 -10.67 5.84
CA SER A 174 3.76 -11.16 5.68
C SER A 174 3.79 -12.61 5.21
N GLY A 175 4.84 -12.98 4.49
CA GLY A 175 5.14 -14.38 4.19
C GLY A 175 5.66 -15.09 5.45
N ASP A 176 5.29 -16.35 5.65
CA ASP A 176 5.76 -17.11 6.81
C ASP A 176 7.23 -17.60 6.68
N HIS A 177 7.83 -17.37 5.51
CA HIS A 177 9.26 -17.59 5.22
C HIS A 177 10.00 -16.28 4.90
N ASP A 178 9.49 -15.14 5.39
CA ASP A 178 10.11 -13.82 5.19
C ASP A 178 11.36 -13.68 6.05
N GLN A 179 12.54 -13.63 5.41
CA GLN A 179 13.83 -13.50 6.09
C GLN A 179 14.07 -12.11 6.71
N TYR A 180 13.36 -11.05 6.22
CA TYR A 180 13.46 -9.70 6.75
C TYR A 180 12.44 -9.40 7.84
N GLY A 181 11.39 -10.21 7.92
CA GLY A 181 10.34 -10.14 8.92
C GLY A 181 10.08 -11.51 9.55
N PRO A 182 11.03 -12.10 10.32
CA PRO A 182 10.80 -13.35 11.03
C PRO A 182 9.53 -13.27 11.88
N ARG A 183 8.74 -14.37 11.89
CA ARG A 183 7.41 -14.45 12.50
C ARG A 183 7.37 -13.84 13.90
N GLU A 184 8.22 -14.29 14.81
CA GLU A 184 8.25 -13.82 16.21
C GLU A 184 8.49 -12.31 16.32
N MET A 185 9.32 -11.76 15.43
CA MET A 185 9.64 -10.34 15.42
C MET A 185 8.46 -9.51 14.90
N VAL A 186 7.80 -9.96 13.82
CA VAL A 186 6.59 -9.30 13.28
C VAL A 186 5.44 -9.37 14.27
N GLU A 187 5.23 -10.51 14.94
CA GLU A 187 4.22 -10.67 15.99
C GLU A 187 4.49 -9.73 17.16
N SER A 188 5.74 -9.56 17.58
CA SER A 188 6.11 -8.57 18.62
C SER A 188 5.83 -7.13 18.19
N VAL A 189 6.00 -6.79 16.91
CA VAL A 189 5.60 -5.48 16.36
C VAL A 189 4.09 -5.33 16.38
N PHE A 190 3.38 -6.37 15.93
CA PHE A 190 1.93 -6.39 15.87
C PHE A 190 1.26 -6.23 17.25
N GLU A 191 1.77 -6.91 18.27
CA GLU A 191 1.25 -6.82 19.65
C GLU A 191 1.24 -5.40 20.18
N ARG A 192 2.25 -4.58 19.83
CA ARG A 192 2.36 -3.18 20.28
C ARG A 192 1.43 -2.21 19.56
N ALA A 193 0.86 -2.61 18.42
CA ALA A 193 -0.10 -1.77 17.71
C ALA A 193 -1.46 -1.80 18.41
N PRO A 194 -2.15 -0.66 18.58
CA PRO A 194 -3.51 -0.64 19.13
C PRO A 194 -4.54 -1.20 18.15
N GLU A 195 -5.68 -1.62 18.65
CA GLU A 195 -6.85 -1.97 17.85
C GLU A 195 -7.42 -0.73 17.12
N PRO A 196 -8.12 -0.90 15.96
CA PRO A 196 -8.33 -2.16 15.22
C PRO A 196 -7.07 -2.59 14.46
N LYS A 197 -6.75 -3.88 14.52
CA LYS A 197 -5.58 -4.44 13.82
C LYS A 197 -5.83 -5.87 13.35
N ARG A 198 -5.22 -6.24 12.22
CA ARG A 198 -5.22 -7.59 11.69
C ARG A 198 -3.82 -7.97 11.21
N LEU A 199 -3.39 -9.20 11.47
CA LEU A 199 -2.19 -9.81 10.92
C LEU A 199 -2.58 -11.03 10.10
N ALA A 200 -2.10 -11.10 8.85
CA ALA A 200 -2.30 -12.22 7.95
C ALA A 200 -0.95 -12.81 7.52
N TRP A 201 -0.81 -14.12 7.65
CA TRP A 201 0.36 -14.86 7.19
C TRP A 201 0.05 -15.56 5.88
N ILE A 202 0.91 -15.37 4.87
CA ILE A 202 0.80 -16.07 3.59
C ILE A 202 1.70 -17.30 3.63
N ALA A 203 1.07 -18.47 3.70
CA ALA A 203 1.76 -19.74 3.83
C ALA A 203 2.67 -20.05 2.62
N GLY A 204 3.91 -20.45 2.89
CA GLY A 204 4.91 -20.77 1.89
C GLY A 204 5.38 -19.58 1.07
N ALA A 205 5.26 -18.37 1.58
CA ALA A 205 5.71 -17.15 0.90
C ALA A 205 6.97 -16.58 1.55
N ASP A 206 7.90 -16.12 0.70
CA ASP A 206 9.05 -15.32 1.09
C ASP A 206 8.68 -13.82 1.23
N HIS A 207 9.69 -12.97 1.44
CA HIS A 207 9.53 -11.52 1.55
C HIS A 207 8.82 -10.87 0.36
N PHE A 208 9.04 -11.37 -0.84
CA PHE A 208 8.43 -10.86 -2.08
C PHE A 208 7.13 -11.56 -2.45
N PHE A 209 6.57 -12.33 -1.53
CA PHE A 209 5.41 -13.17 -1.75
C PHE A 209 5.60 -14.15 -2.93
N GLN A 210 6.84 -14.64 -3.09
CA GLN A 210 7.14 -15.76 -3.97
C GLN A 210 7.01 -17.07 -3.16
N GLY A 211 6.73 -18.16 -3.88
CA GLY A 211 6.69 -19.47 -3.23
C GLY A 211 8.09 -19.96 -2.88
N THR A 212 8.16 -20.80 -1.86
CA THR A 212 9.36 -21.52 -1.45
C THR A 212 9.53 -22.83 -2.22
N ALA A 213 10.66 -23.53 -2.02
CA ALA A 213 10.89 -24.85 -2.63
C ALA A 213 9.78 -25.86 -2.30
N ASP A 214 9.29 -25.84 -1.04
CA ASP A 214 8.25 -26.74 -0.55
C ASP A 214 6.83 -26.28 -0.93
N SER A 215 6.66 -25.02 -1.35
CA SER A 215 5.39 -24.44 -1.77
C SER A 215 5.60 -23.51 -2.96
N PRO A 216 5.89 -24.07 -4.15
CA PRO A 216 6.26 -23.27 -5.32
C PRO A 216 5.08 -22.42 -5.86
N GLY A 217 5.44 -21.40 -6.62
CA GLY A 217 4.50 -20.48 -7.27
C GLY A 217 4.24 -19.21 -6.47
N ALA A 218 4.02 -18.12 -7.19
CA ALA A 218 3.83 -16.80 -6.60
C ALA A 218 2.54 -16.74 -5.76
N LYS A 219 2.64 -16.14 -4.58
CA LYS A 219 1.56 -15.97 -3.59
C LYS A 219 0.96 -14.55 -3.62
N LEU A 220 1.37 -13.73 -4.57
CA LEU A 220 0.89 -12.34 -4.72
C LEU A 220 -0.62 -12.22 -4.79
N GLY A 221 -1.31 -13.19 -5.40
CA GLY A 221 -2.77 -13.25 -5.43
C GLY A 221 -3.39 -13.44 -4.04
N LEU A 222 -2.76 -14.23 -3.17
CA LEU A 222 -3.21 -14.43 -1.79
C LEU A 222 -3.04 -13.13 -0.97
N MET A 223 -1.88 -12.49 -1.06
CA MET A 223 -1.63 -11.19 -0.43
C MET A 223 -2.65 -10.14 -0.91
N GLN A 224 -2.93 -10.08 -2.22
CA GLN A 224 -3.93 -9.19 -2.80
C GLN A 224 -5.32 -9.47 -2.21
N GLU A 225 -5.72 -10.72 -2.04
CA GLU A 225 -7.03 -11.07 -1.50
C GLU A 225 -7.13 -10.75 0.01
N GLU A 226 -6.05 -10.84 0.79
CA GLU A 226 -6.05 -10.37 2.18
C GLU A 226 -6.35 -8.86 2.27
N ILE A 227 -5.76 -8.05 1.38
CA ILE A 227 -6.06 -6.61 1.31
C ILE A 227 -7.53 -6.40 0.95
N ARG A 228 -8.05 -7.11 -0.06
CA ARG A 228 -9.46 -6.98 -0.49
C ARG A 228 -10.43 -7.41 0.61
N SER A 229 -10.16 -8.52 1.27
CA SER A 229 -10.96 -9.00 2.39
C SER A 229 -11.03 -7.98 3.54
N TRP A 230 -9.90 -7.38 3.87
CA TRP A 230 -9.82 -6.35 4.90
C TRP A 230 -10.56 -5.07 4.49
N LEU A 231 -10.42 -4.63 3.23
CA LEU A 231 -11.15 -3.47 2.72
C LEU A 231 -12.67 -3.66 2.76
N ARG A 232 -13.15 -4.87 2.44
CA ARG A 232 -14.59 -5.18 2.54
C ARG A 232 -15.10 -5.14 3.97
N SER A 233 -14.33 -5.70 4.91
CA SER A 233 -14.76 -5.80 6.31
C SER A 233 -14.64 -4.47 7.06
N GLU A 234 -13.55 -3.73 6.86
CA GLU A 234 -13.24 -2.54 7.64
C GLU A 234 -13.84 -1.26 7.06
N PHE A 235 -13.91 -1.16 5.72
CA PHE A 235 -14.39 0.04 5.01
C PHE A 235 -15.71 -0.18 4.27
N VAL A 236 -16.31 -1.37 4.38
CA VAL A 236 -17.58 -1.73 3.73
C VAL A 236 -17.55 -1.46 2.20
N LEU A 237 -16.40 -1.70 1.58
CA LEU A 237 -16.23 -1.54 0.12
C LEU A 237 -16.76 -2.77 -0.62
N SER A 238 -17.47 -2.52 -1.72
CA SER A 238 -18.12 -3.55 -2.56
C SER A 238 -17.64 -3.47 -4.02
#